data_5f46b87076d30e8ab53ae3db9b393043
#
_entry.id   5f46b87076d30e8ab53ae3db9b393043
#
_cell.length_a   1.000
_cell.length_b   1.000
_cell.length_c   1.000
_cell.angle_alpha   90.00
_cell.angle_beta   90.00
_cell.angle_gamma   90.00
#
_symmetry.space_group_name_H-M   'P 1'
#
loop_
_entity.id
_entity.type
_entity.pdbx_description
1 polymer ?
#
loop_
_entity_poly.entity_id
_entity_poly.type
_entity_poly.pdbx_seq_one_letter_code
_entity_poly.pdbx_strand_id
1 'polypeptide(L)'
;YMVVFAVCKSSLDKIDSNGGKLRHQLMAYSQVLRLISQRTFSSKLGKEMQEKLAEALPSFSELEKILSGYDRRGNFLGLFFTDSFLLSDFFLVRRFLKWKNNYMAQMEEWVEIVSELDAMVSMADFRYNHPKATDVQMIDERLVVFEAKNLYHPFLGAKAVKNDFCID
;
A
#
# COMPACT_ATOMS: atom_id res chain seq x y z
N TYR A 1 29.76 -1.70 -24.20
CA TYR A 1 28.54 -2.47 -24.47
C TYR A 1 28.36 -3.62 -23.47
N MET A 2 29.36 -4.50 -23.29
CA MET A 2 29.28 -5.65 -22.38
C MET A 2 29.06 -5.27 -20.91
N VAL A 3 29.66 -4.19 -20.41
CA VAL A 3 29.51 -3.74 -19.01
C VAL A 3 28.09 -3.21 -18.75
N VAL A 4 27.52 -2.45 -19.67
CA VAL A 4 26.15 -1.98 -19.59
C VAL A 4 25.15 -3.14 -19.62
N PHE A 5 25.41 -4.13 -20.47
CA PHE A 5 24.62 -5.37 -20.55
C PHE A 5 24.70 -6.18 -19.25
N ALA A 6 25.88 -6.34 -18.65
CA ALA A 6 26.05 -7.07 -17.40
C ALA A 6 25.35 -6.38 -16.22
N VAL A 7 25.42 -5.04 -16.14
CA VAL A 7 24.72 -4.25 -15.10
C VAL A 7 23.20 -4.30 -15.30
N CYS A 8 22.72 -4.15 -16.53
CA CYS A 8 21.32 -4.32 -16.85
C CYS A 8 20.82 -5.72 -16.53
N LYS A 9 21.56 -6.76 -16.92
CA LYS A 9 21.20 -8.17 -16.66
C LYS A 9 21.13 -8.46 -15.16
N SER A 10 22.13 -8.04 -14.37
CA SER A 10 22.12 -8.22 -12.91
C SER A 10 20.97 -7.50 -12.22
N SER A 11 20.56 -6.32 -12.70
CA SER A 11 19.40 -5.60 -12.18
C SER A 11 18.10 -6.28 -12.58
N LEU A 12 18.05 -6.86 -13.77
CA LEU A 12 16.92 -7.57 -14.34
C LEU A 12 16.70 -8.92 -13.63
N ASP A 13 17.77 -9.68 -13.37
CA ASP A 13 17.69 -10.97 -12.65
C ASP A 13 17.18 -10.78 -11.20
N LYS A 14 17.50 -9.66 -10.56
CA LYS A 14 16.95 -9.29 -9.24
C LYS A 14 15.46 -8.93 -9.29
N ILE A 15 15.01 -8.35 -10.38
CA ILE A 15 13.58 -8.04 -10.61
C ILE A 15 12.82 -9.33 -10.93
N ASP A 16 13.40 -10.25 -11.69
CA ASP A 16 12.75 -11.50 -12.10
C ASP A 16 12.49 -12.45 -10.93
N SER A 17 13.44 -12.60 -10.01
CA SER A 17 13.27 -13.48 -8.83
C SER A 17 12.14 -13.05 -7.87
N ASN A 18 11.82 -11.76 -7.84
CA ASN A 18 10.77 -11.18 -6.99
C ASN A 18 9.61 -10.56 -7.79
N GLY A 19 9.72 -10.49 -9.10
CA GLY A 19 8.80 -9.76 -9.99
C GLY A 19 7.35 -10.25 -9.92
N GLY A 20 7.16 -11.56 -9.83
CA GLY A 20 5.81 -12.14 -9.72
C GLY A 20 5.09 -11.75 -8.42
N LYS A 21 5.81 -11.79 -7.29
CA LYS A 21 5.25 -11.37 -5.98
C LYS A 21 4.97 -9.87 -5.95
N LEU A 22 5.94 -9.07 -6.42
CA LEU A 22 5.81 -7.62 -6.48
C LEU A 22 4.62 -7.21 -7.35
N ARG A 23 4.46 -7.83 -8.51
CA ARG A 23 3.33 -7.57 -9.41
C ARG A 23 1.99 -7.90 -8.75
N HIS A 24 1.89 -9.03 -8.06
CA HIS A 24 0.66 -9.42 -7.36
C HIS A 24 0.30 -8.41 -6.26
N GLN A 25 1.30 -7.95 -5.51
CA GLN A 25 1.12 -6.91 -4.49
C GLN A 25 0.70 -5.58 -5.12
N LEU A 26 1.34 -5.15 -6.21
CA LEU A 26 0.98 -3.92 -6.92
C LEU A 26 -0.44 -3.96 -7.48
N MET A 27 -0.89 -5.10 -7.99
CA MET A 27 -2.27 -5.27 -8.45
C MET A 27 -3.27 -5.12 -7.30
N ALA A 28 -2.98 -5.71 -6.14
CA ALA A 28 -3.82 -5.56 -4.95
C ALA A 28 -3.88 -4.10 -4.48
N TYR A 29 -2.74 -3.42 -4.37
CA TYR A 29 -2.68 -1.99 -4.05
C TYR A 29 -3.42 -1.12 -5.09
N SER A 30 -3.26 -1.40 -6.37
CA SER A 30 -3.97 -0.68 -7.44
C SER A 30 -5.49 -0.81 -7.32
N GLN A 31 -5.99 -1.97 -6.89
CA GLN A 31 -7.43 -2.15 -6.62
C GLN A 31 -7.90 -1.31 -5.44
N VAL A 32 -7.14 -1.30 -4.34
CA VAL A 32 -7.45 -0.47 -3.16
C VAL A 32 -7.43 1.01 -3.52
N LEU A 33 -6.39 1.49 -4.21
CA LEU A 33 -6.29 2.88 -4.67
C LEU A 33 -7.46 3.27 -5.59
N ARG A 34 -7.89 2.36 -6.46
CA ARG A 34 -9.07 2.58 -7.32
C ARG A 34 -10.35 2.72 -6.50
N LEU A 35 -10.55 1.88 -5.48
CA LEU A 35 -11.68 1.99 -4.57
C LEU A 35 -11.66 3.32 -3.82
N ILE A 36 -10.51 3.75 -3.31
CA ILE A 36 -10.35 5.03 -2.62
C ILE A 36 -10.65 6.20 -3.57
N SER A 37 -10.15 6.18 -4.81
CA SER A 37 -10.37 7.24 -5.78
C SER A 37 -11.83 7.41 -6.23
N GLN A 38 -12.62 6.34 -6.16
CA GLN A 38 -14.04 6.34 -6.51
C GLN A 38 -14.97 6.75 -5.35
N ARG A 39 -14.44 6.85 -4.12
CA ARG A 39 -15.23 7.24 -2.95
C ARG A 39 -15.22 8.74 -2.74
N THR A 40 -16.32 9.25 -2.20
CA THR A 40 -16.42 10.64 -1.75
C THR A 40 -16.26 10.68 -0.24
N PHE A 41 -15.20 11.32 0.24
CA PHE A 41 -14.99 11.53 1.65
C PHE A 41 -15.66 12.82 2.12
N SER A 42 -16.39 12.76 3.23
CA SER A 42 -17.00 13.94 3.85
C SER A 42 -16.03 14.64 4.81
N SER A 43 -15.16 13.87 5.49
CA SER A 43 -14.20 14.42 6.45
C SER A 43 -13.06 15.15 5.75
N LYS A 44 -12.51 16.18 6.42
CA LYS A 44 -11.33 16.91 5.94
C LYS A 44 -10.14 15.96 5.77
N LEU A 45 -9.87 15.13 6.78
CA LEU A 45 -8.77 14.15 6.76
C LEU A 45 -8.89 13.19 5.56
N GLY A 46 -10.08 12.62 5.31
CA GLY A 46 -10.28 11.71 4.19
C GLY A 46 -10.05 12.37 2.83
N LYS A 47 -10.41 13.66 2.68
CA LYS A 47 -10.12 14.43 1.45
C LYS A 47 -8.63 14.67 1.26
N GLU A 48 -7.92 15.07 2.32
CA GLU A 48 -6.46 15.27 2.30
C GLU A 48 -5.73 13.97 1.92
N MET A 49 -6.13 12.84 2.50
CA MET A 49 -5.58 11.53 2.14
C MET A 49 -5.86 11.17 0.67
N GLN A 50 -7.06 11.41 0.18
CA GLN A 50 -7.41 11.17 -1.22
C GLN A 50 -6.61 12.04 -2.18
N GLU A 51 -6.39 13.32 -1.86
CA GLU A 51 -5.56 14.23 -2.64
C GLU A 51 -4.10 13.75 -2.71
N LYS A 52 -3.52 13.34 -1.58
CA LYS A 52 -2.16 12.79 -1.53
C LYS A 52 -2.01 11.49 -2.35
N LEU A 53 -3.06 10.68 -2.43
CA LEU A 53 -3.09 9.45 -3.22
C LEU A 53 -3.42 9.67 -4.71
N ALA A 54 -3.70 10.91 -5.13
CA ALA A 54 -4.11 11.19 -6.51
C ALA A 54 -3.10 10.72 -7.57
N GLU A 55 -1.81 10.84 -7.29
CA GLU A 55 -0.74 10.39 -8.17
C GLU A 55 -0.36 8.90 -8.01
N ALA A 56 -0.80 8.27 -6.92
CA ALA A 56 -0.45 6.88 -6.63
C ALA A 56 -1.01 5.92 -7.70
N LEU A 57 -2.29 6.01 -8.03
CA LEU A 57 -2.94 5.11 -9.00
C LEU A 57 -2.31 5.18 -10.40
N PRO A 58 -2.06 6.35 -11.01
CA PRO A 58 -1.34 6.47 -12.27
C PRO A 58 0.08 5.90 -12.19
N SER A 59 0.81 6.16 -11.10
CA SER A 59 2.16 5.67 -10.86
C SER A 59 2.20 4.14 -10.80
N PHE A 60 1.33 3.50 -10.01
CA PHE A 60 1.24 2.04 -9.93
C PHE A 60 0.82 1.42 -11.28
N SER A 61 -0.10 2.04 -12.00
CA SER A 61 -0.48 1.58 -13.35
C SER A 61 0.68 1.67 -14.35
N GLU A 62 1.53 2.68 -14.26
CA GLU A 62 2.72 2.79 -15.09
C GLU A 62 3.73 1.70 -14.75
N LEU A 63 3.98 1.47 -13.45
CA LEU A 63 4.87 0.41 -12.99
C LEU A 63 4.37 -0.98 -13.43
N GLU A 64 3.08 -1.25 -13.33
CA GLU A 64 2.47 -2.50 -13.78
C GLU A 64 2.71 -2.73 -15.29
N LYS A 65 2.56 -1.69 -16.11
CA LYS A 65 2.85 -1.75 -17.56
C LYS A 65 4.33 -2.04 -17.84
N ILE A 66 5.24 -1.46 -17.06
CA ILE A 66 6.67 -1.70 -17.16
C ILE A 66 6.96 -3.18 -16.82
N LEU A 67 6.45 -3.68 -15.70
CA LEU A 67 6.64 -5.07 -15.27
C LEU A 67 5.98 -6.08 -16.22
N SER A 68 4.79 -5.79 -16.75
CA SER A 68 4.11 -6.63 -17.75
C SER A 68 4.85 -6.71 -19.08
N GLY A 69 5.53 -5.62 -19.46
CA GLY A 69 6.42 -5.63 -20.62
C GLY A 69 7.60 -6.58 -20.44
N TYR A 70 8.00 -6.81 -19.20
CA TYR A 70 9.07 -7.70 -18.81
C TYR A 70 8.65 -9.19 -18.86
N ASP A 71 7.51 -9.55 -18.25
CA ASP A 71 7.00 -10.93 -18.17
C ASP A 71 6.73 -11.57 -19.53
N ARG A 72 6.27 -10.79 -20.52
CA ARG A 72 6.03 -11.31 -21.88
C ARG A 72 7.28 -11.85 -22.56
N ARG A 73 8.46 -11.53 -22.06
CA ARG A 73 9.74 -11.92 -22.62
C ARG A 73 10.33 -13.17 -22.00
N GLY A 74 9.99 -13.50 -20.76
CA GLY A 74 10.44 -14.71 -20.07
C GLY A 74 10.00 -16.01 -20.77
N ASN A 75 8.93 -15.97 -21.58
CA ASN A 75 8.46 -17.10 -22.39
C ASN A 75 9.09 -17.17 -23.80
N PHE A 76 10.02 -16.28 -24.13
CA PHE A 76 10.62 -16.20 -25.47
C PHE A 76 12.06 -16.70 -25.51
N LEU A 77 12.35 -17.85 -24.93
CA LEU A 77 13.65 -18.54 -25.07
C LEU A 77 14.04 -18.89 -26.52
N GLY A 78 13.18 -18.56 -27.50
CA GLY A 78 13.40 -18.89 -28.91
C GLY A 78 13.87 -17.75 -29.81
N LEU A 79 13.91 -16.49 -29.35
CA LEU A 79 14.18 -15.35 -30.21
C LEU A 79 15.53 -14.65 -29.94
N PHE A 80 16.57 -15.46 -29.73
CA PHE A 80 17.93 -15.00 -29.40
C PHE A 80 18.69 -14.30 -30.55
N PHE A 81 18.04 -13.96 -31.67
CA PHE A 81 18.75 -13.59 -32.88
C PHE A 81 18.37 -12.26 -33.55
N THR A 82 17.74 -11.31 -32.88
CA THR A 82 17.51 -10.02 -33.48
C THR A 82 17.98 -8.85 -32.65
N ASP A 83 18.79 -7.96 -33.21
CA ASP A 83 19.32 -6.71 -32.62
C ASP A 83 18.23 -5.79 -32.02
N SER A 84 16.97 -5.99 -32.37
CA SER A 84 15.81 -5.26 -31.89
C SER A 84 15.54 -5.50 -30.39
N PHE A 85 15.98 -6.63 -29.80
CA PHE A 85 15.75 -6.97 -28.39
C PHE A 85 16.57 -6.11 -27.43
N LEU A 86 17.82 -5.82 -27.77
CA LEU A 86 18.70 -5.01 -26.92
C LEU A 86 18.18 -3.57 -26.76
N LEU A 87 17.60 -3.00 -27.82
CA LEU A 87 17.02 -1.66 -27.76
C LEU A 87 15.76 -1.61 -26.91
N SER A 88 14.89 -2.61 -27.01
CA SER A 88 13.65 -2.64 -26.25
C SER A 88 13.88 -2.84 -24.75
N ASP A 89 14.91 -3.60 -24.34
CA ASP A 89 15.31 -3.76 -22.95
C ASP A 89 15.89 -2.47 -22.39
N PHE A 90 16.68 -1.76 -23.18
CA PHE A 90 17.18 -0.45 -22.80
C PHE A 90 16.03 0.56 -22.56
N PHE A 91 15.02 0.58 -23.40
CA PHE A 91 13.85 1.44 -23.21
C PHE A 91 13.05 1.07 -21.97
N LEU A 92 12.92 -0.23 -21.68
CA LEU A 92 12.22 -0.70 -20.49
C LEU A 92 12.94 -0.29 -19.20
N VAL A 93 14.26 -0.53 -19.15
CA VAL A 93 15.10 -0.12 -18.02
C VAL A 93 15.05 1.41 -17.85
N ARG A 94 15.15 2.17 -18.93
CA ARG A 94 15.05 3.63 -18.88
C ARG A 94 13.69 4.09 -18.33
N ARG A 95 12.60 3.46 -18.74
CA ARG A 95 11.26 3.77 -18.19
C ARG A 95 11.17 3.45 -16.71
N PHE A 96 11.70 2.30 -16.29
CA PHE A 96 11.75 1.91 -14.88
C PHE A 96 12.57 2.90 -14.05
N LEU A 97 13.75 3.28 -14.51
CA LEU A 97 14.60 4.24 -13.81
C LEU A 97 13.93 5.63 -13.73
N LYS A 98 13.25 6.07 -14.78
CA LYS A 98 12.48 7.30 -14.78
C LYS A 98 11.34 7.22 -13.75
N TRP A 99 10.57 6.13 -13.76
CA TRP A 99 9.52 5.89 -12.80
C TRP A 99 10.06 5.90 -11.36
N LYS A 100 11.14 5.16 -11.11
CA LYS A 100 11.81 5.11 -9.81
C LYS A 100 12.22 6.50 -9.31
N ASN A 101 12.86 7.28 -10.16
CA ASN A 101 13.32 8.63 -9.79
C ASN A 101 12.16 9.59 -9.50
N ASN A 102 11.02 9.40 -10.16
CA ASN A 102 9.87 10.29 -9.99
C ASN A 102 9.03 9.93 -8.76
N TYR A 103 8.88 8.65 -8.45
CA TYR A 103 7.84 8.19 -7.52
C TYR A 103 8.34 7.39 -6.31
N MET A 104 9.59 6.92 -6.32
CA MET A 104 10.08 6.04 -5.26
C MET A 104 10.04 6.69 -3.87
N ALA A 105 10.32 7.99 -3.79
CA ALA A 105 10.28 8.75 -2.55
C ALA A 105 8.86 8.91 -1.98
N GLN A 106 7.84 8.90 -2.84
CA GLN A 106 6.43 9.06 -2.46
C GLN A 106 5.77 7.72 -2.12
N MET A 107 6.36 6.60 -2.56
CA MET A 107 5.76 5.27 -2.34
C MET A 107 5.55 4.94 -0.86
N GLU A 108 6.50 5.31 -0.01
CA GLU A 108 6.41 5.06 1.44
C GLU A 108 5.21 5.81 2.04
N GLU A 109 5.06 7.10 1.70
CA GLU A 109 3.92 7.91 2.13
C GLU A 109 2.59 7.33 1.63
N TRP A 110 2.52 6.88 0.37
CA TRP A 110 1.29 6.26 -0.17
C TRP A 110 0.91 4.97 0.53
N VAL A 111 1.89 4.12 0.86
CA VAL A 111 1.66 2.88 1.61
C VAL A 111 1.20 3.19 3.03
N GLU A 112 1.79 4.19 3.68
CA GLU A 112 1.40 4.64 5.02
C GLU A 112 -0.04 5.17 5.03
N ILE A 113 -0.41 6.03 4.09
CA ILE A 113 -1.79 6.54 3.97
C ILE A 113 -2.81 5.41 3.74
N VAL A 114 -2.50 4.44 2.88
CA VAL A 114 -3.38 3.29 2.65
C VAL A 114 -3.52 2.46 3.92
N SER A 115 -2.43 2.26 4.67
CA SER A 115 -2.44 1.51 5.94
C SER A 115 -3.25 2.24 7.01
N GLU A 116 -3.15 3.56 7.08
CA GLU A 116 -3.95 4.39 7.99
C GLU A 116 -5.45 4.32 7.64
N LEU A 117 -5.79 4.40 6.35
CA LEU A 117 -7.18 4.22 5.90
C LEU A 117 -7.72 2.82 6.24
N ASP A 118 -6.92 1.78 6.08
CA ASP A 118 -7.31 0.40 6.45
C ASP A 118 -7.57 0.27 7.95
N ALA A 119 -6.71 0.86 8.78
CA ALA A 119 -6.91 0.94 10.22
C ALA A 119 -8.21 1.69 10.58
N MET A 120 -8.47 2.83 9.93
CA MET A 120 -9.72 3.60 10.15
C MET A 120 -10.95 2.79 9.74
N VAL A 121 -10.92 2.09 8.61
CA VAL A 121 -12.01 1.22 8.16
C VAL A 121 -12.25 0.10 9.16
N SER A 122 -11.19 -0.53 9.66
CA SER A 122 -11.28 -1.59 10.69
C SER A 122 -11.91 -1.08 11.99
N MET A 123 -11.54 0.13 12.42
CA MET A 123 -12.15 0.76 13.60
C MET A 123 -13.61 1.14 13.36
N ALA A 124 -13.95 1.63 12.17
CA ALA A 124 -15.33 1.94 11.80
C ALA A 124 -16.20 0.68 11.74
N ASP A 125 -15.68 -0.42 11.21
CA ASP A 125 -16.37 -1.72 11.19
C ASP A 125 -16.57 -2.26 12.60
N PHE A 126 -15.55 -2.16 13.47
CA PHE A 126 -15.69 -2.48 14.88
C PHE A 126 -16.82 -1.65 15.53
N ARG A 127 -16.83 -0.34 15.30
CA ARG A 127 -17.85 0.56 15.84
C ARG A 127 -19.26 0.21 15.35
N TYR A 128 -19.39 -0.11 14.07
CA TYR A 128 -20.65 -0.53 13.47
C TYR A 128 -21.19 -1.82 14.09
N ASN A 129 -20.32 -2.80 14.34
CA ASN A 129 -20.69 -4.08 14.95
C ASN A 129 -20.87 -4.00 16.47
N HIS A 130 -20.34 -2.96 17.12
CA HIS A 130 -20.44 -2.72 18.57
C HIS A 130 -21.07 -1.37 18.91
N PRO A 131 -22.36 -1.15 18.59
CA PRO A 131 -23.00 0.17 18.74
C PRO A 131 -23.08 0.64 20.21
N LYS A 132 -22.90 -0.25 21.18
CA LYS A 132 -22.86 0.06 22.61
C LYS A 132 -21.48 0.44 23.12
N ALA A 133 -20.45 0.34 22.32
CA ALA A 133 -19.12 0.81 22.69
C ALA A 133 -19.12 2.33 22.84
N THR A 134 -18.47 2.82 23.87
CA THR A 134 -18.35 4.25 24.15
C THR A 134 -17.07 4.79 23.53
N ASP A 135 -17.10 6.06 23.15
CA ASP A 135 -15.90 6.75 22.69
C ASP A 135 -15.02 7.15 23.88
N VAL A 136 -13.73 7.18 23.67
CA VAL A 136 -12.77 7.70 24.65
C VAL A 136 -12.99 9.20 24.79
N GLN A 137 -13.08 9.66 26.03
CA GLN A 137 -13.10 11.08 26.37
C GLN A 137 -11.74 11.50 26.88
N MET A 138 -11.14 12.48 26.22
CA MET A 138 -9.89 13.07 26.68
C MET A 138 -10.22 14.05 27.80
N ILE A 139 -9.63 13.86 28.97
CA ILE A 139 -9.75 14.76 30.12
C ILE A 139 -8.42 15.48 30.35
N ASP A 140 -8.50 16.72 30.76
CA ASP A 140 -7.31 17.53 31.06
C ASP A 140 -7.00 17.53 32.56
N GLU A 141 -7.27 16.42 33.23
CA GLU A 141 -6.99 16.23 34.65
C GLU A 141 -5.64 15.54 34.83
N ARG A 142 -4.78 16.15 35.65
CA ARG A 142 -3.40 15.68 35.84
C ARG A 142 -3.27 14.46 36.76
N LEU A 143 -4.36 14.05 37.43
CA LEU A 143 -4.34 13.00 38.44
C LEU A 143 -4.79 11.63 37.94
N VAL A 144 -5.51 11.59 36.81
CA VAL A 144 -6.00 10.34 36.22
C VAL A 144 -5.37 10.13 34.87
N VAL A 145 -4.64 9.06 34.71
CA VAL A 145 -4.02 8.69 33.43
C VAL A 145 -5.00 7.90 32.57
N PHE A 146 -5.76 7.02 33.19
CA PHE A 146 -6.76 6.20 32.50
C PHE A 146 -7.84 5.73 33.47
N GLU A 147 -9.10 6.01 33.16
CA GLU A 147 -10.26 5.47 33.86
C GLU A 147 -11.20 4.78 32.87
N ALA A 148 -11.61 3.55 33.20
CA ALA A 148 -12.60 2.83 32.40
C ALA A 148 -13.59 2.10 33.34
N LYS A 149 -14.89 2.21 33.02
CA LYS A 149 -15.97 1.49 33.67
C LYS A 149 -16.49 0.37 32.80
N ASN A 150 -16.71 -0.81 33.39
CA ASN A 150 -17.17 -1.99 32.66
C ASN A 150 -16.25 -2.39 31.46
N LEU A 151 -14.94 -2.23 31.63
CA LEU A 151 -13.96 -2.61 30.62
C LEU A 151 -13.99 -4.12 30.43
N TYR A 152 -14.01 -4.55 29.17
CA TYR A 152 -13.94 -5.98 28.80
C TYR A 152 -13.34 -6.15 27.41
N HIS A 153 -12.83 -7.32 27.13
CA HIS A 153 -12.32 -7.64 25.80
C HIS A 153 -13.47 -7.92 24.82
N PRO A 154 -13.61 -7.18 23.73
CA PRO A 154 -14.79 -7.23 22.86
C PRO A 154 -15.05 -8.60 22.23
N PHE A 155 -14.01 -9.40 22.00
CA PHE A 155 -14.13 -10.73 21.39
C PHE A 155 -14.56 -11.84 22.37
N LEU A 156 -14.71 -11.55 23.66
CA LEU A 156 -15.28 -12.50 24.64
C LEU A 156 -16.81 -12.58 24.58
N GLY A 157 -17.44 -11.67 23.85
CA GLY A 157 -18.88 -11.64 23.65
C GLY A 157 -19.69 -11.47 24.93
N ALA A 158 -20.90 -12.04 24.98
CA ALA A 158 -21.85 -11.88 26.07
C ALA A 158 -21.39 -12.48 27.42
N LYS A 159 -20.38 -13.34 27.43
CA LYS A 159 -19.82 -13.98 28.63
C LYS A 159 -18.65 -13.19 29.24
N ALA A 160 -18.29 -12.04 28.64
CA ALA A 160 -17.21 -11.22 29.17
C ALA A 160 -17.48 -10.74 30.59
N VAL A 161 -16.52 -10.97 31.48
CA VAL A 161 -16.52 -10.35 32.81
C VAL A 161 -16.05 -8.91 32.63
N LYS A 162 -16.86 -8.00 33.15
CA LYS A 162 -16.60 -6.56 33.09
C LYS A 162 -15.92 -6.10 34.34
N ASN A 163 -14.89 -5.29 34.25
CA ASN A 163 -14.14 -4.76 35.35
C ASN A 163 -14.00 -3.25 35.23
N ASP A 164 -13.98 -2.57 36.37
CA ASP A 164 -13.60 -1.18 36.42
C ASP A 164 -12.09 -1.09 36.57
N PHE A 165 -11.47 -0.13 35.93
CA PHE A 165 -10.02 0.03 35.91
C PHE A 165 -9.65 1.52 35.98
N CYS A 166 -8.73 1.86 36.90
CA CYS A 166 -8.20 3.21 37.05
C CYS A 166 -6.69 3.17 37.21
N ILE A 167 -5.99 4.07 36.55
CA ILE A 167 -4.57 4.38 36.74
C ILE A 167 -4.47 5.87 37.06
N ASP A 168 -3.88 6.14 38.24
CA ASP A 168 -3.59 7.48 38.76
C ASP A 168 -2.15 7.89 38.42
#